data_a286ae95f0b67a315d07d8eb2336b034
#
_entry.id   a286ae95f0b67a315d07d8eb2336b034
#
_cell.length_a   1.000
_cell.length_b   1.000
_cell.length_c   1.000
_cell.angle_alpha   90.00
_cell.angle_beta   90.00
_cell.angle_gamma   90.00
#
_symmetry.space_group_name_H-M   'P 1'
#
loop_
_entity.id
_entity.type
_entity.pdbx_description
1 polymer ?
#
loop_
_entity_poly.entity_id
_entity_poly.type
_entity_poly.pdbx_seq_one_letter_code
_entity_poly.pdbx_strand_id
1 'polypeptide(L)'
;MTALWYVLGSIVLLALANRYQFWRIPKPRHWPRLLMYHSIANDTTTSMNTPPSVFEWQIAWLSKQGYRFCTVSELLANTSKEKKIAITFDDGFANNYHQAFPILKN
;
A
#
# COMPACT_ATOMS: atom_id res chain seq x y z
N MET A 1 4.73 25.34 -37.62
CA MET A 1 3.84 25.65 -36.46
C MET A 1 3.03 24.42 -35.98
N THR A 2 2.35 23.70 -36.88
CA THR A 2 1.57 22.53 -36.53
C THR A 2 2.39 21.38 -35.93
N ALA A 3 3.59 21.10 -36.45
CA ALA A 3 4.48 20.08 -35.93
C ALA A 3 4.88 20.30 -34.45
N LEU A 4 5.10 21.56 -34.07
CA LEU A 4 5.44 21.88 -32.67
C LEU A 4 4.33 21.49 -31.66
N TRP A 5 3.07 21.71 -32.04
CA TRP A 5 1.95 21.33 -31.20
C TRP A 5 1.81 19.82 -31.02
N TYR A 6 2.08 19.04 -32.09
CA TYR A 6 2.12 17.58 -31.99
C TYR A 6 3.25 17.10 -31.08
N VAL A 7 4.45 17.70 -31.19
CA VAL A 7 5.56 17.35 -30.32
C VAL A 7 5.26 17.68 -28.85
N LEU A 8 4.74 18.88 -28.58
CA LEU A 8 4.37 19.26 -27.22
C LEU A 8 3.26 18.37 -26.66
N GLY A 9 2.24 18.08 -27.46
CA GLY A 9 1.16 17.16 -27.07
C GLY A 9 1.68 15.76 -26.75
N SER A 10 2.60 15.24 -27.54
CA SER A 10 3.21 13.93 -27.29
C SER A 10 4.04 13.92 -26.01
N ILE A 11 4.80 14.96 -25.73
CA ILE A 11 5.59 15.10 -24.49
C ILE A 11 4.65 15.10 -23.27
N VAL A 12 3.57 15.89 -23.33
CA VAL A 12 2.59 15.94 -22.23
C VAL A 12 1.93 14.58 -22.03
N LEU A 13 1.54 13.91 -23.12
CA LEU A 13 0.93 12.59 -23.04
C LEU A 13 1.88 11.55 -22.41
N LEU A 14 3.14 11.55 -22.83
CA LEU A 14 4.17 10.67 -22.28
C LEU A 14 4.43 10.98 -20.79
N ALA A 15 4.46 12.26 -20.43
CA ALA A 15 4.62 12.66 -19.02
C ALA A 15 3.43 12.19 -18.17
N LEU A 16 2.20 12.35 -18.64
CA LEU A 16 1.01 11.86 -17.98
C LEU A 16 1.00 10.34 -17.88
N ALA A 17 1.32 9.64 -18.98
CA ALA A 17 1.43 8.20 -18.97
C ALA A 17 2.48 7.74 -17.96
N ASN A 18 3.65 8.38 -17.90
CA ASN A 18 4.69 8.10 -16.91
C ASN A 18 4.21 8.39 -15.47
N ARG A 19 3.51 9.49 -15.28
CA ARG A 19 2.98 9.88 -13.95
C ARG A 19 1.97 8.90 -13.41
N TYR A 20 1.04 8.42 -14.26
CA TYR A 20 -0.04 7.51 -13.88
C TYR A 20 0.24 6.05 -14.19
N GLN A 21 1.35 5.76 -14.86
CA GLN A 21 1.82 4.40 -15.14
C GLN A 21 0.75 3.51 -15.81
N PHE A 22 0.04 4.04 -16.79
CA PHE A 22 -1.04 3.33 -17.50
C PHE A 22 -0.60 2.02 -18.16
N TRP A 23 0.70 1.86 -18.44
CA TRP A 23 1.24 0.61 -19.01
C TRP A 23 1.43 -0.50 -17.98
N ARG A 24 1.28 -0.23 -16.66
CA ARG A 24 1.41 -1.26 -15.65
C ARG A 24 0.25 -2.22 -15.72
N ILE A 25 0.56 -3.49 -15.99
CA ILE A 25 -0.43 -4.56 -15.95
C ILE A 25 -0.86 -4.76 -14.50
N PRO A 26 -2.16 -4.65 -14.19
CA PRO A 26 -2.64 -4.91 -12.83
C PRO A 26 -2.27 -6.34 -12.40
N LYS A 27 -1.70 -6.47 -11.23
CA LYS A 27 -1.38 -7.78 -10.68
C LYS A 27 -2.65 -8.49 -10.23
N PRO A 28 -2.76 -9.80 -10.45
CA PRO A 28 -3.92 -10.56 -9.98
C PRO A 28 -4.17 -10.36 -8.48
N ARG A 29 -5.43 -10.34 -8.07
CA ARG A 29 -5.80 -10.09 -6.66
C ARG A 29 -5.29 -11.17 -5.70
N HIS A 30 -5.08 -12.39 -6.18
CA HIS A 30 -4.53 -13.50 -5.39
C HIS A 30 -3.01 -13.46 -5.22
N TRP A 31 -2.33 -12.52 -5.89
CA TRP A 31 -0.90 -12.37 -5.70
C TRP A 31 -0.59 -11.86 -4.29
N PRO A 32 0.50 -12.33 -3.68
CA PRO A 32 0.89 -11.88 -2.34
C PRO A 32 1.05 -10.36 -2.31
N ARG A 33 0.57 -9.75 -1.25
CA ARG A 33 0.71 -8.31 -0.98
C ARG A 33 1.43 -8.14 0.34
N LEU A 34 2.29 -7.17 0.39
CA LEU A 34 2.99 -6.77 1.60
C LEU A 34 2.85 -5.26 1.74
N LEU A 35 2.31 -4.82 2.87
CA LEU A 35 2.25 -3.42 3.24
C LEU A 35 3.30 -3.14 4.31
N MET A 36 4.05 -2.07 4.11
CA MET A 36 5.08 -1.62 5.01
C MET A 36 4.65 -0.30 5.66
N TYR A 37 4.72 -0.26 6.97
CA TYR A 37 4.54 0.95 7.77
C TYR A 37 5.80 1.23 8.60
N HIS A 38 5.91 2.44 9.10
CA HIS A 38 6.95 2.81 10.05
C HIS A 38 6.30 3.12 11.39
N SER A 39 5.84 4.33 11.57
CA SER A 39 5.27 4.83 12.81
C SER A 39 3.76 5.00 12.69
N ILE A 40 3.02 4.56 13.70
CA ILE A 40 1.57 4.78 13.79
C ILE A 40 1.31 5.84 14.86
N ALA A 41 1.23 7.08 14.41
CA ALA A 41 1.12 8.25 15.28
C ALA A 41 0.37 9.40 14.60
N ASN A 42 -0.25 10.27 15.41
CA ASN A 42 -0.95 11.45 14.91
C ASN A 42 0.00 12.62 14.60
N ASP A 43 1.26 12.50 14.93
CA ASP A 43 2.27 13.50 14.62
C ASP A 43 2.47 13.61 13.10
N THR A 44 2.30 14.81 12.56
CA THR A 44 2.44 15.11 11.13
C THR A 44 3.80 15.67 10.75
N THR A 45 4.77 15.70 11.67
CA THR A 45 6.10 16.27 11.42
C THR A 45 6.93 15.45 10.43
N THR A 46 6.56 14.21 10.20
CA THR A 46 7.22 13.33 9.22
C THR A 46 6.20 12.55 8.39
N SER A 47 6.52 12.34 7.12
CA SER A 47 5.73 11.50 6.22
C SER A 47 5.76 10.00 6.57
N MET A 48 6.62 9.59 7.51
CA MET A 48 6.69 8.21 7.99
C MET A 48 5.60 7.86 9.00
N ASN A 49 4.91 8.87 9.53
CA ASN A 49 3.81 8.67 10.47
C ASN A 49 2.49 8.43 9.72
N THR A 50 1.79 7.37 10.11
CA THR A 50 0.42 7.10 9.70
C THR A 50 -0.50 7.28 10.91
N PRO A 51 -1.50 8.16 10.85
CA PRO A 51 -2.44 8.32 11.96
C PRO A 51 -3.15 7.00 12.29
N PRO A 52 -3.37 6.66 13.58
CA PRO A 52 -4.06 5.43 13.97
C PRO A 52 -5.42 5.25 13.30
N SER A 53 -6.21 6.32 13.16
CA SER A 53 -7.52 6.28 12.49
C SER A 53 -7.41 5.93 11.00
N VAL A 54 -6.38 6.42 10.33
CA VAL A 54 -6.12 6.09 8.92
C VAL A 54 -5.68 4.64 8.78
N PHE A 55 -4.81 4.18 9.67
CA PHE A 55 -4.38 2.79 9.72
C PHE A 55 -5.57 1.85 9.96
N GLU A 56 -6.40 2.13 10.94
CA GLU A 56 -7.62 1.35 11.24
C GLU A 56 -8.56 1.30 10.03
N TRP A 57 -8.79 2.43 9.38
CA TRP A 57 -9.60 2.49 8.17
C TRP A 57 -9.02 1.61 7.05
N GLN A 58 -7.71 1.66 6.83
CA GLN A 58 -7.03 0.87 5.80
C GLN A 58 -7.18 -0.64 6.09
N ILE A 59 -6.98 -1.06 7.34
CA ILE A 59 -7.14 -2.45 7.77
C ILE A 59 -8.58 -2.92 7.55
N ALA A 60 -9.56 -2.14 8.00
CA ALA A 60 -10.97 -2.46 7.83
C ALA A 60 -11.36 -2.55 6.34
N TRP A 61 -10.86 -1.62 5.53
CA TRP A 61 -11.11 -1.63 4.08
C TRP A 61 -10.54 -2.90 3.42
N LEU A 62 -9.30 -3.27 3.73
CA LEU A 62 -8.67 -4.48 3.20
C LEU A 62 -9.44 -5.74 3.60
N SER A 63 -9.88 -5.82 4.85
CA SER A 63 -10.72 -6.91 5.33
C SER A 63 -12.02 -7.02 4.53
N LYS A 64 -12.70 -5.90 4.28
CA LYS A 64 -13.92 -5.83 3.45
C LYS A 64 -13.68 -6.25 1.99
N GLN A 65 -12.46 -6.03 1.47
CA GLN A 65 -12.07 -6.50 0.14
C GLN A 65 -11.76 -8.00 0.10
N GLY A 66 -11.87 -8.70 1.21
CA GLY A 66 -11.64 -10.14 1.30
C GLY A 66 -10.16 -10.52 1.45
N TYR A 67 -9.30 -9.60 1.87
CA TYR A 67 -7.93 -9.93 2.22
C TYR A 67 -7.86 -10.57 3.60
N ARG A 68 -7.15 -11.68 3.68
CA ARG A 68 -6.80 -12.33 4.93
C ARG A 68 -5.41 -11.86 5.37
N PHE A 69 -5.33 -11.36 6.58
CA PHE A 69 -4.05 -10.97 7.18
C PHE A 69 -3.28 -12.19 7.66
N CYS A 70 -1.99 -12.20 7.41
CA CYS A 70 -1.10 -13.30 7.77
C CYS A 70 0.32 -12.78 8.04
N THR A 71 1.15 -13.62 8.61
CA THR A 71 2.58 -13.33 8.76
C THR A 71 3.30 -13.39 7.42
N VAL A 72 4.49 -12.78 7.35
CA VAL A 72 5.32 -12.86 6.13
C VAL A 72 5.66 -14.31 5.79
N SER A 73 5.95 -15.15 6.80
CA SER A 73 6.24 -16.58 6.59
C SER A 73 5.06 -17.32 5.97
N GLU A 74 3.84 -17.07 6.45
CA GLU A 74 2.61 -17.64 5.88
C GLU A 74 2.34 -17.13 4.47
N LEU A 75 2.66 -15.85 4.21
CA LEU A 75 2.50 -15.25 2.89
C LEU A 75 3.43 -15.92 1.88
N LEU A 76 4.70 -16.14 2.24
CA LEU A 76 5.69 -16.79 1.38
C LEU A 76 5.41 -18.28 1.16
N ALA A 77 4.86 -18.96 2.15
CA ALA A 77 4.46 -20.37 2.05
C ALA A 77 3.12 -20.56 1.32
N ASN A 78 2.47 -19.47 0.89
CA ASN A 78 1.14 -19.53 0.30
C ASN A 78 1.15 -20.13 -1.09
N THR A 79 0.55 -21.31 -1.24
CA THR A 79 0.29 -21.98 -2.53
C THR A 79 -1.14 -21.82 -3.01
N SER A 80 -2.01 -21.21 -2.19
CA SER A 80 -3.44 -21.02 -2.50
C SER A 80 -3.68 -19.74 -3.30
N LYS A 81 -4.84 -19.67 -3.97
CA LYS A 81 -5.31 -18.45 -4.66
C LYS A 81 -6.03 -17.47 -3.73
N GLU A 82 -5.91 -17.64 -2.42
CA GLU A 82 -6.48 -16.71 -1.46
C GLU A 82 -5.81 -15.33 -1.53
N LYS A 83 -6.61 -14.31 -1.31
CA LYS A 83 -6.11 -12.93 -1.18
C LYS A 83 -5.48 -12.77 0.19
N LYS A 84 -4.17 -12.97 0.29
CA LYS A 84 -3.42 -12.79 1.53
C LYS A 84 -2.60 -11.51 1.50
N ILE A 85 -2.48 -10.90 2.67
CA ILE A 85 -1.69 -9.70 2.86
C ILE A 85 -0.94 -9.78 4.18
N ALA A 86 0.33 -9.43 4.15
CA ALA A 86 1.15 -9.27 5.35
C ALA A 86 1.42 -7.78 5.60
N ILE A 87 1.55 -7.42 6.86
CA ILE A 87 1.90 -6.08 7.29
C ILE A 87 3.22 -6.15 8.03
N THR A 88 4.14 -5.25 7.68
CA THR A 88 5.43 -5.10 8.34
C THR A 88 5.58 -3.68 8.88
N PHE A 89 6.34 -3.56 9.94
CA PHE A 89 6.69 -2.28 10.57
C PHE A 89 8.20 -2.17 10.65
N ASP A 90 8.73 -1.11 10.07
CA ASP A 90 10.15 -0.82 10.09
C ASP A 90 10.52 0.01 11.31
N ASP A 91 11.80 0.04 11.64
CA ASP A 91 12.43 0.87 12.68
C ASP A 91 12.02 0.60 14.13
N GLY A 92 11.14 -0.35 14.41
CA GLY A 92 10.83 -0.81 15.75
C GLY A 92 10.24 0.23 16.69
N PHE A 93 9.39 1.15 16.19
CA PHE A 93 8.71 2.15 17.02
C PHE A 93 7.81 1.52 18.07
N ALA A 94 7.84 2.02 19.30
CA ALA A 94 6.97 1.55 20.39
C ALA A 94 5.47 1.69 20.07
N ASN A 95 5.10 2.68 19.25
CA ASN A 95 3.71 2.88 18.84
C ASN A 95 3.17 1.76 17.93
N ASN A 96 4.02 0.96 17.33
CA ASN A 96 3.59 -0.25 16.60
C ASN A 96 2.93 -1.25 17.55
N TYR A 97 3.42 -1.36 18.77
CA TYR A 97 2.80 -2.16 19.82
C TYR A 97 1.59 -1.45 20.45
N HIS A 98 1.74 -0.17 20.81
CA HIS A 98 0.69 0.55 21.55
C HIS A 98 -0.50 0.99 20.69
N GLN A 99 -0.29 1.25 19.40
CA GLN A 99 -1.32 1.76 18.49
C GLN A 99 -1.73 0.74 17.42
N ALA A 100 -0.78 0.14 16.72
CA ALA A 100 -1.10 -0.76 15.61
C ALA A 100 -1.58 -2.13 16.08
N PHE A 101 -0.95 -2.72 17.08
CA PHE A 101 -1.29 -4.07 17.55
C PHE A 101 -2.75 -4.21 18.03
N PRO A 102 -3.33 -3.28 18.82
CA PRO A 102 -4.74 -3.36 19.19
C PRO A 102 -5.68 -3.34 18.00
N ILE A 103 -5.36 -2.57 16.95
CA ILE A 103 -6.16 -2.48 15.71
C ILE A 103 -6.11 -3.81 14.95
N LEU A 104 -4.93 -4.42 14.86
CA LEU A 104 -4.74 -5.69 14.15
C LEU A 104 -5.32 -6.89 14.89
N LYS A 105 -5.50 -6.79 16.21
CA LYS A 105 -6.05 -7.87 17.05
C LYS A 105 -7.56 -7.99 16.95
N ASN A 106 -8.27 -6.92 16.58
CA ASN A 106 -9.74 -6.89 16.44
C ASN A 106 -10.15 -7.44 15.07
#